data_4592638a9a477cbcc72872e1a8775953
#
_entry.id   4592638a9a477cbcc72872e1a8775953
#
_cell.length_a   1.000
_cell.length_b   1.000
_cell.length_c   1.000
_cell.angle_alpha   90.00
_cell.angle_beta   90.00
_cell.angle_gamma   90.00
#
_symmetry.space_group_name_H-M   'P 1'
#
loop_
_entity.id
_entity.type
_entity.pdbx_description
1 polymer ?
#
loop_
_entity_poly.entity_id
_entity_poly.type
_entity_poly.pdbx_seq_one_letter_code
_entity_poly.pdbx_strand_id
1 'polypeptide(L)'
;MRNALKQMGHNGLVMYESGKVRRFDSAVRMNILDGIRQLNIETSKRFGKEYGADGVEISVHENPAPDHADIQGRQFSDEEYRTLENGGIAKDVKGIEYDGSDKRHIGEYNCYHKIFAIVLGVSEPEYSDKELKEIAQRNEKGFDYNGKHYTMYEGTQIQRRLETEIRKEKDTQILARASDFKDLAQESQVKINQLTVEYNKLCKTSGLLPKKQRMSVSGYRRIKV
;
A
#
# COMPACT_ATOMS: atom_id res chain seq x y z
N MET A 1 4.45 -7.54 -35.02
CA MET A 1 3.65 -8.34 -34.08
C MET A 1 4.31 -8.50 -32.71
N ARG A 2 5.59 -8.94 -32.59
CA ARG A 2 6.31 -9.10 -31.31
C ARG A 2 6.24 -7.88 -30.39
N ASN A 3 6.51 -6.66 -30.90
CA ASN A 3 6.42 -5.43 -30.12
C ASN A 3 4.98 -5.11 -29.68
N ALA A 4 3.99 -5.41 -30.53
CA ALA A 4 2.60 -5.24 -30.18
C ALA A 4 2.20 -6.17 -29.02
N LEU A 5 2.61 -7.44 -29.02
CA LEU A 5 2.35 -8.36 -27.92
C LEU A 5 2.99 -7.91 -26.59
N LYS A 6 4.22 -7.39 -26.64
CA LYS A 6 4.85 -6.78 -25.44
C LYS A 6 4.05 -5.59 -24.95
N GLN A 7 3.63 -4.69 -25.84
CA GLN A 7 2.79 -3.55 -25.48
C GLN A 7 1.44 -3.98 -24.91
N MET A 8 0.77 -4.95 -25.49
CA MET A 8 -0.52 -5.46 -24.99
C MET A 8 -0.39 -6.05 -23.58
N GLY A 9 0.67 -6.82 -23.30
CA GLY A 9 0.95 -7.33 -21.96
C GLY A 9 1.19 -6.22 -20.92
N HIS A 10 1.57 -5.02 -21.38
CA HIS A 10 1.87 -3.87 -20.52
C HIS A 10 0.72 -2.84 -20.45
N ASN A 11 -0.27 -2.87 -21.35
CA ASN A 11 -1.18 -1.76 -21.62
C ASN A 11 -2.57 -1.82 -20.94
N GLY A 12 -2.82 -2.72 -20.01
CA GLY A 12 -4.04 -2.63 -19.20
C GLY A 12 -3.91 -1.47 -18.19
N LEU A 13 -3.93 -0.22 -18.68
CA LEU A 13 -3.65 0.95 -17.87
C LEU A 13 -4.91 1.79 -17.63
N VAL A 14 -5.07 2.30 -16.41
CA VAL A 14 -6.03 3.33 -16.04
C VAL A 14 -5.25 4.61 -15.75
N MET A 15 -5.63 5.70 -16.39
CA MET A 15 -5.10 7.03 -16.14
C MET A 15 -6.09 7.79 -15.24
N TYR A 16 -5.60 8.34 -14.13
CA TYR A 16 -6.35 9.20 -13.23
C TYR A 16 -6.22 10.67 -13.63
N GLU A 17 -7.16 11.51 -13.24
CA GLU A 17 -7.12 12.96 -13.48
C GLU A 17 -5.82 13.62 -12.96
N SER A 18 -5.23 13.07 -11.89
CA SER A 18 -3.92 13.47 -11.36
C SER A 18 -2.73 13.13 -12.27
N GLY A 19 -2.96 12.55 -13.46
CA GLY A 19 -1.92 12.06 -14.38
C GLY A 19 -1.25 10.76 -13.94
N LYS A 20 -1.57 10.22 -12.76
CA LYS A 20 -1.06 8.93 -12.30
C LYS A 20 -1.63 7.79 -13.15
N VAL A 21 -0.76 6.87 -13.55
CA VAL A 21 -1.13 5.71 -14.35
C VAL A 21 -0.97 4.43 -13.52
N ARG A 22 -1.99 3.57 -13.52
CA ARG A 22 -1.96 2.26 -12.84
C ARG A 22 -2.39 1.16 -13.80
N ARG A 23 -1.91 -0.05 -13.59
CA ARG A 23 -2.49 -1.22 -14.25
C ARG A 23 -3.96 -1.39 -13.82
N PHE A 24 -4.79 -1.83 -14.75
CA PHE A 24 -6.22 -2.03 -14.54
C PHE A 24 -6.49 -2.97 -13.35
N ASP A 25 -5.83 -4.13 -13.32
CA ASP A 25 -5.94 -5.09 -12.22
C ASP A 25 -5.57 -4.50 -10.85
N SER A 26 -4.53 -3.65 -10.82
CA SER A 26 -4.11 -2.95 -9.61
C SER A 26 -5.09 -1.85 -9.20
N ALA A 27 -5.67 -1.13 -10.17
CA ALA A 27 -6.67 -0.10 -9.95
C ALA A 27 -7.97 -0.71 -9.39
N VAL A 28 -8.48 -1.78 -10.01
CA VAL A 28 -9.68 -2.49 -9.55
C VAL A 28 -9.48 -3.02 -8.13
N ARG A 29 -8.35 -3.70 -7.86
CA ARG A 29 -8.05 -4.19 -6.51
C ARG A 29 -7.98 -3.07 -5.48
N MET A 30 -7.35 -1.95 -5.82
CA MET A 30 -7.26 -0.79 -4.94
C MET A 30 -8.66 -0.27 -4.60
N ASN A 31 -9.48 0.01 -5.61
CA ASN A 31 -10.82 0.57 -5.41
C ASN A 31 -11.73 -0.36 -4.59
N ILE A 32 -11.67 -1.67 -4.81
CA ILE A 32 -12.44 -2.64 -4.01
C ILE A 32 -11.98 -2.60 -2.54
N LEU A 33 -10.68 -2.65 -2.30
CA LEU A 33 -10.13 -2.65 -0.93
C LEU A 33 -10.36 -1.31 -0.22
N ASP A 34 -10.27 -0.21 -0.94
CA ASP A 34 -10.53 1.12 -0.39
C ASP A 34 -12.03 1.26 -0.03
N GLY A 35 -12.95 0.79 -0.90
CA GLY A 35 -14.38 0.75 -0.58
C GLY A 35 -14.72 -0.08 0.66
N ILE A 36 -14.09 -1.26 0.82
CA ILE A 36 -14.24 -2.09 2.02
C ILE A 36 -13.72 -1.35 3.27
N ARG A 37 -12.60 -0.64 3.16
CA ARG A 37 -12.05 0.13 4.29
C ARG A 37 -12.94 1.30 4.68
N GLN A 38 -13.46 2.04 3.69
CA GLN A 38 -14.40 3.12 3.94
C GLN A 38 -15.68 2.61 4.63
N LEU A 39 -16.23 1.49 4.18
CA LEU A 39 -17.37 0.85 4.84
C LEU A 39 -17.04 0.48 6.30
N ASN A 40 -15.85 -0.05 6.58
CA ASN A 40 -15.41 -0.34 7.95
C ASN A 40 -15.31 0.93 8.80
N ILE A 41 -14.76 2.02 8.25
CA ILE A 41 -14.65 3.31 8.93
C ILE A 41 -16.03 3.87 9.27
N GLU A 42 -16.94 3.92 8.30
CA GLU A 42 -18.31 4.38 8.52
C GLU A 42 -19.05 3.53 9.55
N THR A 43 -18.88 2.22 9.47
CA THR A 43 -19.47 1.28 10.42
C THR A 43 -18.93 1.50 11.83
N SER A 44 -17.61 1.63 11.98
CA SER A 44 -16.96 1.93 13.28
C SER A 44 -17.47 3.23 13.88
N LYS A 45 -17.52 4.30 13.08
CA LYS A 45 -18.03 5.61 13.53
C LYS A 45 -19.51 5.54 13.93
N ARG A 46 -20.35 4.85 13.14
CA ARG A 46 -21.79 4.73 13.41
C ARG A 46 -22.07 3.97 14.71
N PHE A 47 -21.49 2.78 14.86
CA PHE A 47 -21.66 2.02 16.09
C PHE A 47 -21.02 2.71 17.29
N GLY A 48 -19.86 3.33 17.12
CA GLY A 48 -19.24 4.12 18.19
C GLY A 48 -20.17 5.18 18.74
N LYS A 49 -20.88 5.92 17.89
CA LYS A 49 -21.85 6.94 18.31
C LYS A 49 -23.02 6.36 19.12
N GLU A 50 -23.49 5.16 18.78
CA GLU A 50 -24.54 4.47 19.54
C GLU A 50 -24.08 4.15 20.96
N TYR A 51 -22.77 4.03 21.21
CA TYR A 51 -22.15 3.77 22.51
C TYR A 51 -21.48 5.00 23.12
N GLY A 52 -21.78 6.20 22.61
CA GLY A 52 -21.32 7.46 23.18
C GLY A 52 -19.88 7.85 22.81
N ALA A 53 -19.32 7.27 21.75
CA ALA A 53 -18.02 7.70 21.23
C ALA A 53 -18.11 9.15 20.68
N ASP A 54 -17.11 9.96 21.02
CA ASP A 54 -16.97 11.37 20.65
C ASP A 54 -15.60 11.69 20.02
N GLY A 55 -14.80 10.64 19.75
CA GLY A 55 -13.51 10.75 19.11
C GLY A 55 -13.12 9.49 18.36
N VAL A 56 -11.93 9.55 17.76
CA VAL A 56 -11.35 8.46 16.97
C VAL A 56 -9.89 8.24 17.32
N GLU A 57 -9.43 7.00 17.19
CA GLU A 57 -8.02 6.63 17.19
C GLU A 57 -7.64 6.07 15.81
N ILE A 58 -6.53 6.56 15.25
CA ILE A 58 -5.99 6.07 13.99
C ILE A 58 -5.11 4.86 14.29
N SER A 59 -5.39 3.71 13.67
CA SER A 59 -4.61 2.48 13.88
C SER A 59 -3.14 2.64 13.47
N VAL A 60 -2.30 1.76 13.96
CA VAL A 60 -0.86 1.73 13.66
C VAL A 60 -0.54 0.60 12.70
N HIS A 61 0.44 0.78 11.82
CA HIS A 61 1.10 -0.28 11.10
C HIS A 61 2.60 0.01 10.87
N GLU A 62 3.40 -1.03 10.66
CA GLU A 62 4.86 -0.98 10.71
C GLU A 62 5.53 -0.05 9.67
N ASN A 63 4.98 0.09 8.48
CA ASN A 63 5.60 0.83 7.38
C ASN A 63 4.60 1.82 6.79
N PRO A 64 4.20 2.86 7.56
CA PRO A 64 3.27 3.86 7.09
C PRO A 64 3.84 4.67 5.93
N ALA A 65 2.96 5.19 5.08
CA ALA A 65 3.36 6.22 4.14
C ALA A 65 3.72 7.51 4.90
N PRO A 66 4.64 8.33 4.38
CA PRO A 66 5.11 9.52 5.10
C PRO A 66 4.00 10.47 5.54
N ASP A 67 2.95 10.58 4.73
CA ASP A 67 1.78 11.43 5.00
C ASP A 67 0.90 10.98 6.17
N HIS A 68 1.08 9.74 6.66
CA HIS A 68 0.34 9.20 7.81
C HIS A 68 1.24 8.77 8.98
N ALA A 69 2.56 8.90 8.82
CA ALA A 69 3.52 8.39 9.79
C ALA A 69 3.43 9.10 11.15
N ASP A 70 3.08 10.38 11.15
CA ASP A 70 2.98 11.23 12.34
C ASP A 70 1.62 11.11 13.07
N ILE A 71 0.54 10.82 12.32
CA ILE A 71 -0.82 10.76 12.87
C ILE A 71 -1.26 9.35 13.30
N GLN A 72 -0.55 8.30 12.91
CA GLN A 72 -0.91 6.94 13.36
C GLN A 72 -0.78 6.79 14.88
N GLY A 73 -1.70 6.04 15.48
CA GLY A 73 -1.77 5.83 16.92
C GLY A 73 -2.20 7.10 17.70
N ARG A 74 -2.66 8.15 17.01
CA ARG A 74 -3.14 9.37 17.66
C ARG A 74 -4.64 9.34 17.81
N GLN A 75 -5.09 9.95 18.90
CA GLN A 75 -6.49 10.12 19.24
C GLN A 75 -6.90 11.57 18.97
N PHE A 76 -8.04 11.75 18.31
CA PHE A 76 -8.62 13.05 17.97
C PHE A 76 -10.08 13.09 18.39
N SER A 77 -10.60 14.27 18.75
CA SER A 77 -12.05 14.47 18.80
C SER A 77 -12.66 14.33 17.41
N ASP A 78 -13.95 14.06 17.29
CA ASP A 78 -14.65 13.99 16.01
C ASP A 78 -14.50 15.29 15.20
N GLU A 79 -14.43 16.45 15.86
CA GLU A 79 -14.26 17.77 15.24
C GLU A 79 -12.83 17.94 14.68
N GLU A 80 -11.83 17.66 15.51
CA GLU A 80 -10.42 17.74 15.12
C GLU A 80 -10.08 16.75 14.00
N TYR A 81 -10.60 15.52 14.09
CA TYR A 81 -10.41 14.54 13.02
C TYR A 81 -11.03 15.01 11.69
N ARG A 82 -12.22 15.62 11.71
CA ARG A 82 -12.84 16.20 10.52
C ARG A 82 -12.03 17.37 9.97
N THR A 83 -11.44 18.19 10.82
CA THR A 83 -10.54 19.27 10.45
C THR A 83 -9.30 18.71 9.73
N LEU A 84 -8.69 17.65 10.28
CA LEU A 84 -7.56 16.95 9.67
C LEU A 84 -7.91 16.38 8.28
N GLU A 85 -9.04 15.70 8.15
CA GLU A 85 -9.51 15.13 6.88
C GLU A 85 -9.79 16.21 5.82
N ASN A 86 -10.20 17.40 6.23
CA ASN A 86 -10.45 18.55 5.33
C ASN A 86 -9.19 19.37 5.03
N GLY A 87 -8.01 18.90 5.41
CA GLY A 87 -6.73 19.57 5.14
C GLY A 87 -6.43 20.75 6.08
N GLY A 88 -7.11 20.85 7.21
CA GLY A 88 -6.85 21.86 8.23
C GLY A 88 -5.81 21.42 9.26
N ILE A 89 -5.41 22.35 10.12
CA ILE A 89 -4.56 22.09 11.27
C ILE A 89 -5.43 21.55 12.39
N ALA A 90 -5.18 20.32 12.83
CA ALA A 90 -5.93 19.61 13.85
C ALA A 90 -5.06 19.31 15.08
N LYS A 91 -5.68 19.21 16.25
CA LYS A 91 -5.00 18.86 17.51
C LYS A 91 -5.42 17.47 17.97
N ASP A 92 -4.43 16.67 18.36
CA ASP A 92 -4.74 15.43 19.08
C ASP A 92 -5.20 15.71 20.52
N VAL A 93 -5.63 14.68 21.23
CA VAL A 93 -6.09 14.79 22.63
C VAL A 93 -5.01 15.29 23.59
N LYS A 94 -3.73 15.28 23.18
CA LYS A 94 -2.59 15.83 23.95
C LYS A 94 -2.28 17.29 23.59
N GLY A 95 -3.02 17.87 22.62
CA GLY A 95 -2.83 19.23 22.12
C GLY A 95 -1.71 19.39 21.11
N ILE A 96 -1.19 18.30 20.55
CA ILE A 96 -0.17 18.33 19.49
C ILE A 96 -0.87 18.64 18.17
N GLU A 97 -0.32 19.60 17.42
CA GLU A 97 -0.86 20.04 16.12
C GLU A 97 -0.31 19.18 14.96
N TYR A 98 -1.21 18.88 14.02
CA TYR A 98 -0.93 18.14 12.78
C TYR A 98 -1.52 18.89 11.60
N ASP A 99 -0.71 19.07 10.55
CA ASP A 99 -1.16 19.67 9.30
C ASP A 99 -1.84 18.60 8.41
N GLY A 100 -3.12 18.79 8.11
CA GLY A 100 -3.91 17.91 7.24
C GLY A 100 -3.69 18.14 5.75
N SER A 101 -3.06 19.26 5.36
CA SER A 101 -2.98 19.68 3.94
C SER A 101 -2.20 18.72 3.04
N ASP A 102 -1.27 17.95 3.58
CA ASP A 102 -0.46 16.96 2.87
C ASP A 102 -0.96 15.51 3.04
N LYS A 103 -2.04 15.30 3.80
CA LYS A 103 -2.52 13.98 4.18
C LYS A 103 -3.64 13.51 3.26
N ARG A 104 -3.54 12.24 2.84
CA ARG A 104 -4.64 11.54 2.17
C ARG A 104 -5.67 11.13 3.20
N HIS A 105 -6.92 10.97 2.78
CA HIS A 105 -7.95 10.37 3.63
C HIS A 105 -7.54 8.96 4.11
N ILE A 106 -7.83 8.67 5.37
CA ILE A 106 -7.61 7.34 5.94
C ILE A 106 -8.46 6.30 5.19
N GLY A 107 -7.82 5.18 4.84
CA GLY A 107 -8.48 4.08 4.11
C GLY A 107 -8.46 4.20 2.58
N GLU A 108 -7.96 5.31 2.01
CA GLU A 108 -7.88 5.51 0.56
C GLU A 108 -6.48 5.22 -0.03
N TYR A 109 -6.43 4.98 -1.35
CA TYR A 109 -5.19 4.80 -2.15
C TYR A 109 -4.20 3.79 -1.57
N ASN A 110 -4.73 2.62 -1.12
CA ASN A 110 -3.97 1.58 -0.41
C ASN A 110 -3.43 2.01 0.98
N CYS A 111 -4.05 2.97 1.61
CA CYS A 111 -3.85 3.21 3.04
C CYS A 111 -4.34 1.98 3.84
N TYR A 112 -3.52 1.50 4.77
CA TYR A 112 -3.85 0.34 5.60
C TYR A 112 -4.36 0.72 6.99
N HIS A 113 -4.37 2.02 7.30
CA HIS A 113 -4.92 2.50 8.57
C HIS A 113 -6.43 2.26 8.64
N LYS A 114 -6.88 2.01 9.85
CA LYS A 114 -8.29 1.92 10.25
C LYS A 114 -8.56 3.05 11.23
N ILE A 115 -9.83 3.27 11.53
CA ILE A 115 -10.27 4.20 12.55
C ILE A 115 -11.07 3.41 13.57
N PHE A 116 -10.72 3.60 14.84
CA PHE A 116 -11.47 3.09 15.98
C PHE A 116 -12.23 4.25 16.62
N ALA A 117 -13.52 4.07 16.84
CA ALA A 117 -14.32 5.01 17.63
C ALA A 117 -13.94 4.88 19.10
N ILE A 118 -13.72 5.99 19.78
CA ILE A 118 -13.30 6.06 21.19
C ILE A 118 -14.15 7.02 21.98
N VAL A 119 -14.18 6.83 23.30
CA VAL A 119 -14.72 7.80 24.25
C VAL A 119 -13.56 8.58 24.85
N LEU A 120 -13.52 9.90 24.59
CA LEU A 120 -12.45 10.78 25.05
C LEU A 120 -12.35 10.81 26.57
N GLY A 121 -11.11 10.76 27.06
CA GLY A 121 -10.83 10.73 28.50
C GLY A 121 -11.14 9.41 29.21
N VAL A 122 -11.65 8.40 28.47
CA VAL A 122 -11.93 7.05 28.99
C VAL A 122 -11.14 5.99 28.23
N SER A 123 -11.12 6.09 26.89
CA SER A 123 -10.39 5.11 26.06
C SER A 123 -8.88 5.35 26.13
N GLU A 124 -8.15 4.36 26.62
CA GLU A 124 -6.68 4.40 26.61
C GLU A 124 -6.15 4.19 25.19
N PRO A 125 -5.07 4.89 24.78
CA PRO A 125 -4.41 4.66 23.49
C PRO A 125 -3.89 3.23 23.38
N GLU A 126 -4.07 2.58 22.21
CA GLU A 126 -3.54 1.24 21.95
C GLU A 126 -2.01 1.19 22.01
N TYR A 127 -1.35 2.29 21.64
CA TYR A 127 0.11 2.44 21.65
C TYR A 127 0.57 3.63 22.47
N SER A 128 1.57 3.43 23.29
CA SER A 128 2.28 4.52 23.98
C SER A 128 3.14 5.34 22.99
N ASP A 129 3.46 6.58 23.37
CA ASP A 129 4.37 7.43 22.57
C ASP A 129 5.74 6.80 22.36
N LYS A 130 6.21 5.98 23.32
CA LYS A 130 7.46 5.23 23.21
C LYS A 130 7.40 4.19 22.08
N GLU A 131 6.32 3.41 22.05
CA GLU A 131 6.12 2.39 21.00
C GLU A 131 5.98 3.02 19.62
N LEU A 132 5.21 4.11 19.49
CA LEU A 132 5.09 4.87 18.25
C LEU A 132 6.45 5.39 17.76
N LYS A 133 7.28 5.90 18.68
CA LYS A 133 8.63 6.34 18.36
C LYS A 133 9.54 5.20 17.93
N GLU A 134 9.45 4.04 18.57
CA GLU A 134 10.21 2.85 18.18
C GLU A 134 9.80 2.35 16.78
N ILE A 135 8.51 2.38 16.44
CA ILE A 135 8.01 2.04 15.10
C ILE A 135 8.57 3.01 14.05
N ALA A 136 8.52 4.32 14.32
CA ALA A 136 9.09 5.33 13.44
C ALA A 136 10.60 5.12 13.23
N GLN A 137 11.34 4.88 14.30
CA GLN A 137 12.78 4.60 14.23
C GLN A 137 13.10 3.33 13.42
N ARG A 138 12.31 2.26 13.54
CA ARG A 138 12.48 1.05 12.72
C ARG A 138 12.25 1.33 11.23
N ASN A 139 11.25 2.16 10.90
CA ASN A 139 11.00 2.56 9.51
C ASN A 139 12.18 3.35 8.94
N GLU A 140 12.67 4.35 9.69
CA GLU A 140 13.81 5.19 9.28
C GLU A 140 15.14 4.41 9.22
N LYS A 141 15.38 3.51 10.17
CA LYS A 141 16.57 2.65 10.17
C LYS A 141 16.68 1.84 8.89
N GLY A 142 15.57 1.46 8.28
CA GLY A 142 15.52 0.84 6.96
C GLY A 142 16.51 -0.30 6.74
N PHE A 143 17.04 -0.38 5.53
CA PHE A 143 17.98 -1.42 5.11
C PHE A 143 18.80 -0.97 3.88
N ASP A 144 19.97 -1.61 3.69
CA ASP A 144 20.80 -1.39 2.52
C ASP A 144 20.50 -2.41 1.43
N TYR A 145 20.29 -1.93 0.20
CA TYR A 145 19.96 -2.77 -0.94
C TYR A 145 20.59 -2.23 -2.22
N ASN A 146 21.35 -3.07 -2.94
CA ASN A 146 22.07 -2.72 -4.17
C ASN A 146 22.90 -1.42 -4.03
N GLY A 147 23.59 -1.26 -2.89
CA GLY A 147 24.51 -0.14 -2.63
C GLY A 147 23.80 1.18 -2.28
N LYS A 148 22.49 1.15 -2.02
CA LYS A 148 21.74 2.32 -1.56
C LYS A 148 20.94 1.98 -0.31
N HIS A 149 20.82 2.96 0.59
CA HIS A 149 19.98 2.88 1.77
C HIS A 149 18.52 3.23 1.44
N TYR A 150 17.57 2.50 2.02
CA TYR A 150 16.13 2.70 1.86
C TYR A 150 15.42 2.59 3.20
N THR A 151 14.43 3.43 3.44
CA THR A 151 13.47 3.24 4.54
C THR A 151 12.63 1.99 4.30
N MET A 152 11.97 1.49 5.35
CA MET A 152 11.08 0.33 5.20
C MET A 152 9.90 0.64 4.29
N TYR A 153 9.36 1.86 4.32
CA TYR A 153 8.33 2.30 3.38
C TYR A 153 8.81 2.24 1.92
N GLU A 154 9.98 2.80 1.61
CA GLU A 154 10.57 2.75 0.27
C GLU A 154 10.78 1.31 -0.18
N GLY A 155 11.20 0.42 0.72
CA GLY A 155 11.30 -1.01 0.47
C GLY A 155 9.97 -1.61 0.02
N THR A 156 8.85 -1.22 0.64
CA THR A 156 7.52 -1.67 0.19
C THR A 156 7.17 -1.17 -1.21
N GLN A 157 7.63 0.03 -1.60
CA GLN A 157 7.41 0.57 -2.95
C GLN A 157 8.25 -0.20 -4.00
N ILE A 158 9.50 -0.57 -3.69
CA ILE A 158 10.33 -1.43 -4.56
C ILE A 158 9.67 -2.80 -4.70
N GLN A 159 9.18 -3.40 -3.61
CA GLN A 159 8.46 -4.66 -3.61
C GLN A 159 7.25 -4.61 -4.57
N ARG A 160 6.41 -3.58 -4.48
CA ARG A 160 5.25 -3.37 -5.37
C ARG A 160 5.64 -3.21 -6.84
N ARG A 161 6.75 -2.53 -7.12
CA ARG A 161 7.27 -2.36 -8.48
C ARG A 161 7.65 -3.71 -9.07
N LEU A 162 8.42 -4.53 -8.35
CA LEU A 162 8.81 -5.87 -8.78
C LEU A 162 7.60 -6.79 -9.01
N GLU A 163 6.61 -6.77 -8.09
CA GLU A 163 5.35 -7.50 -8.26
C GLU A 163 4.63 -7.11 -9.56
N THR A 164 4.64 -5.83 -9.90
CA THR A 164 4.01 -5.31 -11.12
C THR A 164 4.76 -5.75 -12.38
N GLU A 165 6.09 -5.65 -12.38
CA GLU A 165 6.92 -6.09 -13.53
C GLU A 165 6.80 -7.61 -13.76
N ILE A 166 6.77 -8.42 -12.70
CA ILE A 166 6.53 -9.86 -12.81
C ILE A 166 5.17 -10.15 -13.46
N ARG A 167 4.11 -9.41 -13.11
CA ARG A 167 2.80 -9.61 -13.76
C ARG A 167 2.82 -9.20 -15.23
N LYS A 168 3.46 -8.10 -15.59
CA LYS A 168 3.60 -7.67 -16.98
C LYS A 168 4.27 -8.74 -17.84
N GLU A 169 5.36 -9.31 -17.36
CA GLU A 169 6.07 -10.37 -18.09
C GLU A 169 5.24 -11.67 -18.16
N LYS A 170 4.44 -12.00 -17.14
CA LYS A 170 3.50 -13.13 -17.19
C LYS A 170 2.42 -12.92 -18.24
N ASP A 171 1.83 -11.71 -18.33
CA ASP A 171 0.85 -11.39 -19.36
C ASP A 171 1.47 -11.46 -20.76
N THR A 172 2.69 -10.94 -20.95
CA THR A 172 3.44 -11.04 -22.19
C THR A 172 3.68 -12.50 -22.58
N GLN A 173 4.05 -13.37 -21.63
CA GLN A 173 4.25 -14.79 -21.88
C GLN A 173 2.95 -15.48 -22.31
N ILE A 174 1.82 -15.18 -21.66
CA ILE A 174 0.51 -15.73 -22.02
C ILE A 174 0.16 -15.36 -23.46
N LEU A 175 0.27 -14.08 -23.81
CA LEU A 175 0.00 -13.57 -25.16
C LEU A 175 0.94 -14.18 -26.20
N ALA A 176 2.23 -14.26 -25.89
CA ALA A 176 3.23 -14.86 -26.78
C ALA A 176 2.92 -16.33 -27.07
N ARG A 177 2.51 -17.10 -26.05
CA ARG A 177 2.12 -18.50 -26.21
C ARG A 177 0.84 -18.66 -27.03
N ALA A 178 -0.17 -17.81 -26.78
CA ALA A 178 -1.42 -17.82 -27.52
C ALA A 178 -1.23 -17.47 -29.01
N SER A 179 -0.16 -16.74 -29.35
CA SER A 179 0.19 -16.31 -30.70
C SER A 179 1.35 -17.11 -31.32
N ASP A 180 1.73 -18.24 -30.73
CA ASP A 180 2.84 -19.14 -31.14
C ASP A 180 4.23 -18.48 -31.27
N PHE A 181 4.47 -17.37 -30.53
CA PHE A 181 5.77 -16.71 -30.41
C PHE A 181 6.62 -17.34 -29.30
N LYS A 182 7.16 -18.53 -29.57
CA LYS A 182 7.88 -19.36 -28.58
C LYS A 182 9.12 -18.68 -27.99
N ASP A 183 9.91 -18.00 -28.82
CA ASP A 183 11.10 -17.26 -28.43
C ASP A 183 10.74 -16.10 -27.48
N LEU A 184 9.67 -15.35 -27.75
CA LEU A 184 9.18 -14.30 -26.86
C LEU A 184 8.66 -14.86 -25.53
N ALA A 185 7.96 -16.02 -25.57
CA ALA A 185 7.49 -16.69 -24.37
C ALA A 185 8.67 -17.14 -23.46
N GLN A 186 9.75 -17.65 -24.08
CA GLN A 186 10.97 -18.02 -23.34
C GLN A 186 11.69 -16.79 -22.77
N GLU A 187 11.84 -15.73 -23.55
CA GLU A 187 12.43 -14.46 -23.09
C GLU A 187 11.67 -13.92 -21.86
N SER A 188 10.34 -13.87 -21.92
CA SER A 188 9.52 -13.43 -20.79
C SER A 188 9.68 -14.35 -19.57
N GLN A 189 9.79 -15.67 -19.77
CA GLN A 189 10.03 -16.60 -18.66
C GLN A 189 11.39 -16.36 -18.00
N VAL A 190 12.44 -16.09 -18.78
CA VAL A 190 13.77 -15.75 -18.22
C VAL A 190 13.66 -14.50 -17.34
N LYS A 191 12.99 -13.46 -17.82
CA LYS A 191 12.77 -12.22 -17.06
C LYS A 191 11.96 -12.45 -15.80
N ILE A 192 10.88 -13.26 -15.85
CA ILE A 192 10.10 -13.65 -14.67
C ILE A 192 11.00 -14.31 -13.64
N ASN A 193 11.88 -15.23 -14.06
CA ASN A 193 12.81 -15.89 -13.15
C ASN A 193 13.77 -14.89 -12.50
N GLN A 194 14.38 -13.98 -13.29
CA GLN A 194 15.28 -12.93 -12.81
C GLN A 194 14.60 -11.99 -11.82
N LEU A 195 13.42 -11.47 -12.17
CA LEU A 195 12.64 -10.59 -11.30
C LEU A 195 12.20 -11.30 -10.01
N THR A 196 11.90 -12.59 -10.08
CA THR A 196 11.54 -13.39 -8.90
C THR A 196 12.73 -13.57 -7.96
N VAL A 197 13.93 -13.79 -8.49
CA VAL A 197 15.17 -13.84 -7.71
C VAL A 197 15.41 -12.50 -7.01
N GLU A 198 15.28 -11.39 -7.76
CA GLU A 198 15.46 -10.04 -7.23
C GLU A 198 14.41 -9.71 -6.14
N TYR A 199 13.14 -10.09 -6.35
CA TYR A 199 12.08 -9.96 -5.37
C TYR A 199 12.39 -10.72 -4.06
N ASN A 200 12.84 -11.97 -4.18
CA ASN A 200 13.21 -12.77 -3.02
C ASN A 200 14.44 -12.20 -2.28
N LYS A 201 15.43 -11.69 -3.03
CA LYS A 201 16.59 -11.00 -2.47
C LYS A 201 16.17 -9.77 -1.68
N LEU A 202 15.31 -8.91 -2.27
CA LEU A 202 14.75 -7.74 -1.58
C LEU A 202 14.07 -8.15 -0.26
N CYS A 203 13.14 -9.11 -0.31
CA CYS A 203 12.41 -9.56 0.87
C CYS A 203 13.35 -10.11 1.96
N LYS A 204 14.37 -10.89 1.57
CA LYS A 204 15.36 -11.44 2.50
C LYS A 204 16.19 -10.33 3.17
N THR A 205 16.64 -9.34 2.38
CA THR A 205 17.49 -8.25 2.88
C THR A 205 16.72 -7.28 3.77
N SER A 206 15.50 -6.92 3.36
CA SER A 206 14.67 -5.95 4.08
C SER A 206 13.88 -6.55 5.25
N GLY A 207 13.69 -7.86 5.30
CA GLY A 207 12.76 -8.52 6.23
C GLY A 207 11.29 -8.39 5.84
N LEU A 208 10.97 -7.76 4.68
CA LEU A 208 9.59 -7.65 4.20
C LEU A 208 9.00 -9.01 3.86
N LEU A 209 7.77 -9.25 4.30
CA LEU A 209 7.07 -10.49 4.00
C LEU A 209 6.72 -10.60 2.50
N PRO A 210 7.03 -11.74 1.85
CA PRO A 210 6.67 -11.98 0.46
C PRO A 210 5.16 -12.03 0.24
N LYS A 211 4.66 -11.27 -0.74
CA LYS A 211 3.23 -11.18 -1.10
C LYS A 211 2.95 -11.92 -2.42
N LYS A 212 3.15 -13.24 -2.42
CA LYS A 212 3.07 -14.10 -3.63
C LYS A 212 1.77 -13.93 -4.43
N GLN A 213 0.64 -13.74 -3.73
CA GLN A 213 -0.66 -13.52 -4.38
C GLN A 213 -0.68 -12.27 -5.27
N ARG A 214 0.12 -11.25 -4.95
CA ARG A 214 0.22 -10.02 -5.76
C ARG A 214 0.96 -10.21 -7.08
N MET A 215 1.67 -11.31 -7.23
CA MET A 215 2.36 -11.70 -8.47
C MET A 215 1.55 -12.71 -9.28
N SER A 216 0.37 -13.13 -8.80
CA SER A 216 -0.48 -14.11 -9.48
C SER A 216 -1.15 -13.48 -10.71
N VAL A 217 -1.17 -14.25 -11.80
CA VAL A 217 -1.88 -13.91 -13.04
C VAL A 217 -2.63 -15.15 -13.50
N SER A 218 -3.92 -15.00 -13.77
CA SER A 218 -4.77 -16.09 -14.27
C SER A 218 -4.28 -16.56 -15.64
N GLY A 219 -4.25 -17.87 -15.86
CA GLY A 219 -3.77 -18.45 -17.12
C GLY A 219 -2.25 -18.57 -17.25
N TYR A 220 -1.47 -17.97 -16.35
CA TYR A 220 -0.02 -18.13 -16.37
C TYR A 220 0.38 -19.55 -16.01
N ARG A 221 1.26 -20.13 -16.83
CA ARG A 221 1.93 -21.42 -16.57
C ARG A 221 3.43 -21.26 -16.83
N ARG A 222 4.22 -21.65 -15.83
CA ARG A 222 5.69 -21.66 -15.98
C ARG A 222 6.10 -22.60 -17.11
N ILE A 223 7.00 -22.14 -17.96
CA ILE A 223 7.65 -22.98 -18.98
C ILE A 223 9.11 -23.22 -18.60
N LYS A 224 9.67 -24.32 -19.10
CA LYS A 224 11.11 -24.63 -18.93
C LYS A 224 11.91 -23.71 -19.87
N VAL A 225 12.94 -23.07 -19.33
CA VAL A 225 13.95 -22.24 -20.02
C VAL A 225 15.31 -22.62 -19.51
#